data_6f45785bf29d393a82f0ee0f3c228343
#
_entry.id   6f45785bf29d393a82f0ee0f3c228343
#
_cell.length_a   1.000
_cell.length_b   1.000
_cell.length_c   1.000
_cell.angle_alpha   90.00
_cell.angle_beta   90.00
_cell.angle_gamma   90.00
#
_symmetry.space_group_name_H-M   'P 1'
#
loop_
_entity.id
_entity.type
_entity.pdbx_description
1 polymer ?
#
loop_
_entity_poly.entity_id
_entity_poly.type
_entity_poly.pdbx_seq_one_letter_code
_entity_poly.pdbx_strand_id
1 'polypeptide(L)'
;MKELQNPTARRRAGRPSRLSRELVITAALELLDEMGIEQFSVTKLGKRLDATAMSIYTYFPSRDALLEAAADHLFALFTPPAPEEHWQDYILAWLVAVTRHFERFPVSLQVLAWDEHISASWLRAWLPALRALHAQQPDLKRLAVIADWFLTATIGFIYAHLHGPKRLAPLSENVLELFDSDEREILVGVQRQHANPDESYRLEFEFQNIVAGLEVLISSNSGKV
;
A
#
# COMPACT_ATOMS: atom_id res chain seq x y z
N MET A 1 -12.90 -24.48 72.88
CA MET A 1 -11.80 -24.21 71.92
C MET A 1 -12.27 -24.58 70.55
N LYS A 2 -12.58 -23.58 69.71
CA LYS A 2 -12.95 -23.73 68.29
C LYS A 2 -12.05 -22.80 67.52
N GLU A 3 -11.15 -23.42 66.77
CA GLU A 3 -10.28 -22.71 65.80
C GLU A 3 -11.12 -22.22 64.64
N LEU A 4 -11.03 -20.94 64.35
CA LEU A 4 -11.54 -20.27 63.19
C LEU A 4 -10.58 -20.46 62.04
N GLN A 5 -10.93 -21.27 61.04
CA GLN A 5 -10.21 -21.39 59.80
C GLN A 5 -10.55 -20.19 58.92
N ASN A 6 -9.53 -19.43 58.57
CA ASN A 6 -9.54 -18.28 57.70
C ASN A 6 -9.55 -18.75 56.20
N PRO A 7 -10.55 -18.40 55.35
CA PRO A 7 -10.51 -18.79 53.96
C PRO A 7 -9.53 -17.90 53.18
N THR A 8 -8.40 -18.48 52.80
CA THR A 8 -7.42 -17.90 51.93
C THR A 8 -8.07 -17.34 50.66
N ALA A 9 -7.98 -16.04 50.50
CA ALA A 9 -8.38 -15.32 49.28
C ALA A 9 -7.63 -15.87 48.06
N ARG A 10 -8.36 -16.49 47.15
CA ARG A 10 -7.89 -16.87 45.84
C ARG A 10 -7.33 -15.63 45.12
N ARG A 11 -6.03 -15.53 45.02
CA ARG A 11 -5.35 -14.60 44.12
C ARG A 11 -5.84 -14.86 42.69
N ARG A 12 -6.56 -13.90 42.12
CA ARG A 12 -6.90 -13.85 40.70
C ARG A 12 -5.58 -13.90 39.94
N ALA A 13 -5.31 -15.01 39.28
CA ALA A 13 -4.32 -15.13 38.26
C ALA A 13 -4.79 -14.35 37.02
N GLY A 14 -3.92 -13.58 36.45
CA GLY A 14 -4.17 -12.93 35.16
C GLY A 14 -3.83 -11.45 35.21
N ARG A 15 -2.52 -11.11 35.35
CA ARG A 15 -2.06 -9.79 34.97
C ARG A 15 -2.19 -9.73 33.44
N PRO A 16 -2.93 -8.78 32.85
CA PRO A 16 -2.99 -8.61 31.41
C PRO A 16 -1.56 -8.49 30.85
N SER A 17 -1.31 -9.05 29.68
CA SER A 17 -0.05 -8.90 28.96
C SER A 17 0.33 -7.41 28.99
N ARG A 18 1.54 -7.09 29.41
CA ARG A 18 2.02 -5.71 29.48
C ARG A 18 1.88 -5.12 28.09
N LEU A 19 1.13 -4.05 27.96
CA LEU A 19 1.09 -3.23 26.75
C LEU A 19 2.53 -2.88 26.36
N SER A 20 2.90 -3.13 25.11
CA SER A 20 4.21 -2.77 24.57
C SER A 20 4.04 -1.96 23.28
N ARG A 21 5.08 -1.26 22.88
CA ARG A 21 5.07 -0.49 21.64
C ARG A 21 4.78 -1.38 20.42
N GLU A 22 5.40 -2.55 20.37
CA GLU A 22 5.24 -3.54 19.31
C GLU A 22 3.82 -4.11 19.27
N LEU A 23 3.26 -4.43 20.44
CA LEU A 23 1.89 -4.93 20.53
C LEU A 23 0.88 -3.90 20.03
N VAL A 24 1.09 -2.62 20.37
CA VAL A 24 0.22 -1.52 19.91
C VAL A 24 0.33 -1.35 18.40
N ILE A 25 1.52 -1.40 17.81
CA ILE A 25 1.74 -1.32 16.35
C ILE A 25 1.05 -2.50 15.65
N THR A 26 1.28 -3.72 16.11
CA THR A 26 0.68 -4.92 15.49
C THR A 26 -0.84 -4.83 15.50
N ALA A 27 -1.44 -4.52 16.66
CA ALA A 27 -2.89 -4.39 16.77
C ALA A 27 -3.45 -3.21 15.97
N ALA A 28 -2.68 -2.13 15.79
CA ALA A 28 -3.06 -1.00 14.94
C ALA A 28 -3.09 -1.41 13.46
N LEU A 29 -2.10 -2.16 12.99
CA LEU A 29 -2.03 -2.68 11.62
C LEU A 29 -3.18 -3.65 11.33
N GLU A 30 -3.47 -4.57 12.25
CA GLU A 30 -4.62 -5.47 12.13
C GLU A 30 -5.94 -4.70 12.06
N LEU A 31 -6.10 -3.66 12.90
CA LEU A 31 -7.31 -2.84 12.92
C LEU A 31 -7.47 -2.00 11.66
N LEU A 32 -6.35 -1.49 11.11
CA LEU A 32 -6.33 -0.79 9.82
C LEU A 32 -6.73 -1.72 8.67
N ASP A 33 -6.20 -2.95 8.67
CA ASP A 33 -6.53 -3.95 7.64
C ASP A 33 -8.03 -4.31 7.66
N GLU A 34 -8.63 -4.42 8.86
CA GLU A 34 -10.04 -4.79 9.04
C GLU A 34 -11.02 -3.67 8.67
N MET A 35 -10.74 -2.42 8.99
CA MET A 35 -11.73 -1.35 8.88
C MET A 35 -11.32 -0.13 8.05
N GLY A 36 -10.10 -0.08 7.59
CA GLY A 36 -9.58 1.07 6.86
C GLY A 36 -9.18 2.26 7.76
N ILE A 37 -8.34 3.12 7.18
CA ILE A 37 -7.75 4.27 7.89
C ILE A 37 -8.80 5.32 8.28
N GLU A 38 -9.86 5.48 7.48
CA GLU A 38 -10.96 6.42 7.74
C GLU A 38 -11.73 6.08 9.02
N GLN A 39 -11.84 4.78 9.32
CA GLN A 39 -12.55 4.32 10.50
C GLN A 39 -11.63 4.05 11.70
N PHE A 40 -10.32 4.11 11.48
CA PHE A 40 -9.34 3.87 12.53
C PHE A 40 -9.33 4.97 13.59
N SER A 41 -9.33 4.57 14.88
CA SER A 41 -9.14 5.50 15.99
C SER A 41 -8.40 4.84 17.15
N VAL A 42 -7.66 5.63 17.92
CA VAL A 42 -6.93 5.18 19.12
C VAL A 42 -7.90 4.62 20.17
N THR A 43 -9.14 5.14 20.21
CA THR A 43 -10.19 4.61 21.11
C THR A 43 -10.62 3.19 20.73
N LYS A 44 -10.79 2.90 19.42
CA LYS A 44 -11.11 1.54 18.94
C LYS A 44 -9.96 0.58 19.20
N LEU A 45 -8.72 1.05 18.97
CA LEU A 45 -7.52 0.29 19.28
C LEU A 45 -7.41 -0.03 20.79
N GLY A 46 -7.72 0.94 21.64
CA GLY A 46 -7.78 0.73 23.09
C GLY A 46 -8.76 -0.38 23.47
N LYS A 47 -9.96 -0.36 22.89
CA LYS A 47 -10.97 -1.42 23.09
C LYS A 47 -10.45 -2.80 22.67
N ARG A 48 -9.76 -2.89 21.54
CA ARG A 48 -9.16 -4.15 21.04
C ARG A 48 -8.10 -4.70 21.99
N LEU A 49 -7.32 -3.82 22.60
CA LEU A 49 -6.21 -4.18 23.51
C LEU A 49 -6.60 -4.29 24.98
N ASP A 50 -7.90 -4.15 25.31
CA ASP A 50 -8.38 -4.02 26.71
C ASP A 50 -7.59 -2.96 27.49
N ALA A 51 -7.34 -1.83 26.84
CA ALA A 51 -6.56 -0.71 27.35
C ALA A 51 -7.30 0.62 27.14
N THR A 52 -6.93 1.64 27.91
CA THR A 52 -7.42 2.99 27.69
C THR A 52 -6.65 3.68 26.56
N ALA A 53 -7.28 4.63 25.85
CA ALA A 53 -6.60 5.46 24.87
C ALA A 53 -5.40 6.21 25.51
N MET A 54 -5.52 6.64 26.78
CA MET A 54 -4.45 7.29 27.52
C MET A 54 -3.22 6.37 27.68
N SER A 55 -3.44 5.07 27.89
CA SER A 55 -2.35 4.10 27.98
C SER A 55 -1.60 3.96 26.65
N ILE A 56 -2.31 4.06 25.52
CA ILE A 56 -1.69 4.05 24.19
C ILE A 56 -0.90 5.34 23.95
N TYR A 57 -1.45 6.49 24.36
CA TYR A 57 -0.75 7.79 24.23
C TYR A 57 0.53 7.88 25.06
N THR A 58 0.74 6.98 26.02
CA THR A 58 2.03 6.85 26.71
C THR A 58 3.15 6.35 25.78
N TYR A 59 2.80 5.56 24.76
CA TYR A 59 3.75 5.02 23.77
C TYR A 59 3.82 5.88 22.50
N PHE A 60 2.71 6.50 22.11
CA PHE A 60 2.57 7.28 20.88
C PHE A 60 1.82 8.56 21.19
N PRO A 61 2.47 9.73 21.13
CA PRO A 61 1.89 11.00 21.60
C PRO A 61 0.66 11.47 20.77
N SER A 62 0.46 10.93 19.58
CA SER A 62 -0.67 11.23 18.70
C SER A 62 -1.08 10.04 17.85
N ARG A 63 -2.26 10.14 17.18
CA ARG A 63 -2.68 9.18 16.14
C ARG A 63 -1.64 9.12 15.01
N ASP A 64 -1.14 10.28 14.57
CA ASP A 64 -0.16 10.34 13.49
C ASP A 64 1.18 9.72 13.88
N ALA A 65 1.64 9.92 15.11
CA ALA A 65 2.85 9.24 15.61
C ALA A 65 2.70 7.71 15.65
N LEU A 66 1.49 7.20 15.90
CA LEU A 66 1.19 5.78 15.81
C LEU A 66 1.16 5.29 14.36
N LEU A 67 0.51 6.03 13.46
CA LEU A 67 0.45 5.70 12.04
C LEU A 67 1.86 5.75 11.40
N GLU A 68 2.68 6.74 11.74
CA GLU A 68 4.08 6.78 11.29
C GLU A 68 4.88 5.58 11.80
N ALA A 69 4.71 5.18 13.06
CA ALA A 69 5.36 4.00 13.59
C ALA A 69 4.86 2.69 12.94
N ALA A 70 3.59 2.64 12.54
CA ALA A 70 3.03 1.53 11.77
C ALA A 70 3.62 1.48 10.35
N ALA A 71 3.75 2.64 9.69
CA ALA A 71 4.44 2.79 8.41
C ALA A 71 5.92 2.38 8.51
N ASP A 72 6.64 2.89 9.54
CA ASP A 72 8.04 2.50 9.80
C ASP A 72 8.18 0.98 9.94
N HIS A 73 7.27 0.34 10.67
CA HIS A 73 7.30 -1.11 10.86
C HIS A 73 7.15 -1.88 9.54
N LEU A 74 6.24 -1.47 8.67
CA LEU A 74 5.98 -2.12 7.38
C LEU A 74 7.10 -1.83 6.37
N PHE A 75 7.45 -0.56 6.17
CA PHE A 75 8.46 -0.19 5.17
C PHE A 75 9.89 -0.54 5.58
N ALA A 76 10.17 -0.84 6.86
CA ALA A 76 11.43 -1.46 7.26
C ALA A 76 11.62 -2.87 6.64
N LEU A 77 10.54 -3.51 6.22
CA LEU A 77 10.55 -4.80 5.53
C LEU A 77 10.71 -4.68 4.01
N PHE A 78 10.64 -3.47 3.46
CA PHE A 78 10.90 -3.20 2.06
C PHE A 78 12.41 -3.20 1.80
N THR A 79 12.83 -4.01 0.84
CA THR A 79 14.23 -4.03 0.38
C THR A 79 14.27 -3.49 -1.03
N PRO A 80 14.86 -2.30 -1.27
CA PRO A 80 15.09 -1.80 -2.61
C PRO A 80 15.91 -2.80 -3.43
N PRO A 81 15.71 -2.89 -4.75
CA PRO A 81 16.54 -3.74 -5.61
C PRO A 81 18.00 -3.28 -5.59
N ALA A 82 18.90 -4.18 -5.99
CA ALA A 82 20.28 -3.84 -6.21
C ALA A 82 20.42 -2.77 -7.31
N PRO A 83 21.48 -1.95 -7.30
CA PRO A 83 21.78 -1.05 -8.42
C PRO A 83 21.93 -1.82 -9.73
N GLU A 84 21.38 -1.27 -10.81
CA GLU A 84 21.48 -1.79 -12.17
C GLU A 84 22.30 -0.81 -13.05
N GLU A 85 22.85 -1.31 -14.14
CA GLU A 85 23.63 -0.50 -15.08
C GLU A 85 22.74 0.53 -15.80
N HIS A 86 21.53 0.10 -16.18
CA HIS A 86 20.55 0.94 -16.86
C HIS A 86 19.42 1.34 -15.89
N TRP A 87 19.05 2.61 -15.92
CA TRP A 87 17.99 3.12 -15.06
C TRP A 87 16.63 2.45 -15.31
N GLN A 88 16.37 2.03 -16.55
CA GLN A 88 15.15 1.31 -16.93
C GLN A 88 15.05 -0.01 -16.18
N ASP A 89 16.13 -0.78 -16.16
CA ASP A 89 16.20 -2.07 -15.47
C ASP A 89 16.03 -1.88 -13.97
N TYR A 90 16.62 -0.82 -13.41
CA TYR A 90 16.44 -0.46 -12.02
C TYR A 90 14.97 -0.11 -11.68
N ILE A 91 14.33 0.72 -12.50
CA ILE A 91 12.92 1.08 -12.31
C ILE A 91 12.02 -0.15 -12.43
N LEU A 92 12.28 -1.02 -13.39
CA LEU A 92 11.55 -2.28 -13.55
C LEU A 92 11.70 -3.17 -12.31
N ALA A 93 12.91 -3.35 -11.82
CA ALA A 93 13.19 -4.10 -10.59
C ALA A 93 12.52 -3.47 -9.36
N TRP A 94 12.50 -2.14 -9.28
CA TRP A 94 11.82 -1.42 -8.20
C TRP A 94 10.30 -1.60 -8.25
N LEU A 95 9.68 -1.53 -9.45
CA LEU A 95 8.25 -1.80 -9.66
C LEU A 95 7.88 -3.21 -9.18
N VAL A 96 8.68 -4.21 -9.52
CA VAL A 96 8.49 -5.59 -9.06
C VAL A 96 8.62 -5.68 -7.54
N ALA A 97 9.64 -5.05 -6.95
CA ALA A 97 9.89 -5.10 -5.52
C ALA A 97 8.77 -4.42 -4.72
N VAL A 98 8.34 -3.23 -5.15
CA VAL A 98 7.28 -2.47 -4.46
C VAL A 98 5.91 -3.16 -4.59
N THR A 99 5.60 -3.75 -5.75
CA THR A 99 4.36 -4.51 -5.94
C THR A 99 4.33 -5.73 -5.02
N ARG A 100 5.42 -6.51 -4.95
CA ARG A 100 5.52 -7.65 -4.02
C ARG A 100 5.41 -7.23 -2.55
N HIS A 101 5.92 -6.05 -2.21
CA HIS A 101 5.76 -5.51 -0.85
C HIS A 101 4.28 -5.27 -0.52
N PHE A 102 3.53 -4.62 -1.41
CA PHE A 102 2.11 -4.35 -1.22
C PHE A 102 1.24 -5.62 -1.33
N GLU A 103 1.62 -6.60 -2.15
CA GLU A 103 0.98 -7.92 -2.16
C GLU A 103 1.12 -8.63 -0.82
N ARG A 104 2.30 -8.54 -0.21
CA ARG A 104 2.58 -9.16 1.09
C ARG A 104 1.95 -8.40 2.26
N PHE A 105 1.85 -7.08 2.15
CA PHE A 105 1.36 -6.18 3.19
C PHE A 105 0.38 -5.15 2.60
N PRO A 106 -0.85 -5.56 2.21
CA PRO A 106 -1.82 -4.65 1.58
C PRO A 106 -2.15 -3.41 2.42
N VAL A 107 -2.14 -3.55 3.75
CA VAL A 107 -2.34 -2.45 4.70
C VAL A 107 -1.30 -1.33 4.55
N SER A 108 -0.15 -1.59 3.94
CA SER A 108 0.87 -0.57 3.65
C SER A 108 0.36 0.57 2.78
N LEU A 109 -0.61 0.29 1.87
CA LEU A 109 -1.27 1.33 1.06
C LEU A 109 -2.01 2.36 1.92
N GLN A 110 -2.49 1.97 3.09
CA GLN A 110 -3.24 2.85 3.98
C GLN A 110 -2.35 3.76 4.83
N VAL A 111 -1.10 3.36 5.06
CA VAL A 111 -0.12 4.09 5.89
C VAL A 111 1.01 4.72 5.07
N LEU A 112 0.85 4.76 3.76
CA LEU A 112 1.77 5.47 2.87
C LEU A 112 1.52 6.98 2.92
N ALA A 113 0.24 7.40 2.99
CA ALA A 113 -0.17 8.79 3.19
C ALA A 113 -1.54 8.84 3.87
N TRP A 114 -1.79 9.86 4.70
CA TRP A 114 -3.06 10.13 5.38
C TRP A 114 -3.17 11.60 5.75
N ASP A 115 -4.35 12.16 5.71
CA ASP A 115 -4.63 13.54 6.17
C ASP A 115 -3.56 14.56 5.73
N GLU A 116 -3.17 14.57 4.44
CA GLU A 116 -2.10 15.40 3.85
C GLU A 116 -0.67 15.07 4.36
N HIS A 117 -0.51 14.06 5.19
CA HIS A 117 0.78 13.58 5.67
C HIS A 117 1.31 12.46 4.77
N ILE A 118 2.59 12.51 4.41
CA ILE A 118 3.30 11.43 3.69
C ILE A 118 4.28 10.79 4.66
N SER A 119 4.22 9.46 4.80
CA SER A 119 5.13 8.72 5.67
C SER A 119 6.59 8.91 5.27
N ALA A 120 7.43 9.24 6.25
CA ALA A 120 8.88 9.36 6.04
C ALA A 120 9.50 8.02 5.60
N SER A 121 8.95 6.90 6.06
CA SER A 121 9.41 5.56 5.69
C SER A 121 9.09 5.23 4.24
N TRP A 122 7.89 5.63 3.78
CA TRP A 122 7.55 5.54 2.37
C TRP A 122 8.48 6.41 1.51
N LEU A 123 8.76 7.65 1.92
CA LEU A 123 9.71 8.49 1.20
C LEU A 123 11.09 7.85 1.10
N ARG A 124 11.56 7.16 2.14
CA ARG A 124 12.82 6.40 2.10
C ARG A 124 12.78 5.23 1.11
N ALA A 125 11.65 4.53 1.01
CA ALA A 125 11.45 3.44 0.05
C ALA A 125 11.37 3.95 -1.41
N TRP A 126 10.77 5.12 -1.59
CA TRP A 126 10.61 5.81 -2.88
C TRP A 126 11.90 6.49 -3.38
N LEU A 127 12.71 7.05 -2.49
CA LEU A 127 13.87 7.88 -2.83
C LEU A 127 14.87 7.22 -3.81
N PRO A 128 15.18 5.91 -3.74
CA PRO A 128 16.07 5.28 -4.71
C PRO A 128 15.56 5.36 -6.16
N ALA A 129 14.26 5.13 -6.39
CA ALA A 129 13.65 5.29 -7.71
C ALA A 129 13.69 6.76 -8.17
N LEU A 130 13.36 7.69 -7.28
CA LEU A 130 13.43 9.13 -7.57
C LEU A 130 14.87 9.57 -7.93
N ARG A 131 15.89 9.02 -7.29
CA ARG A 131 17.30 9.29 -7.62
C ARG A 131 17.66 8.77 -9.01
N ALA A 132 17.18 7.58 -9.39
CA ALA A 132 17.40 7.06 -10.73
C ALA A 132 16.79 7.97 -11.81
N LEU A 133 15.58 8.48 -11.57
CA LEU A 133 14.92 9.45 -12.47
C LEU A 133 15.64 10.80 -12.47
N HIS A 134 16.09 11.31 -11.33
CA HIS A 134 16.82 12.56 -11.23
C HIS A 134 18.14 12.54 -12.02
N ALA A 135 18.82 11.41 -12.06
CA ALA A 135 20.04 11.25 -12.86
C ALA A 135 19.79 11.42 -14.38
N GLN A 136 18.56 11.14 -14.83
CA GLN A 136 18.16 11.30 -16.24
C GLN A 136 17.53 12.68 -16.52
N GLN A 137 16.90 13.28 -15.52
CA GLN A 137 16.21 14.57 -15.60
C GLN A 137 16.59 15.47 -14.42
N PRO A 138 17.68 16.28 -14.56
CA PRO A 138 18.17 17.14 -13.47
C PRO A 138 17.33 18.40 -13.22
N ASP A 139 16.47 18.81 -14.16
CA ASP A 139 15.54 19.91 -13.94
C ASP A 139 14.45 19.47 -12.95
N LEU A 140 14.51 20.01 -11.72
CA LEU A 140 13.62 19.66 -10.63
C LEU A 140 12.15 19.95 -10.91
N LYS A 141 11.83 21.01 -11.68
CA LYS A 141 10.45 21.34 -12.03
C LYS A 141 9.85 20.24 -12.90
N ARG A 142 10.61 19.79 -13.87
CA ARG A 142 10.19 18.71 -14.76
C ARG A 142 10.21 17.36 -14.07
N LEU A 143 11.24 17.09 -13.29
CA LEU A 143 11.32 15.88 -12.47
C LEU A 143 10.11 15.73 -11.56
N ALA A 144 9.65 16.80 -10.93
CA ALA A 144 8.47 16.76 -10.05
C ALA A 144 7.23 16.23 -10.79
N VAL A 145 6.97 16.71 -12.01
CA VAL A 145 5.82 16.25 -12.82
C VAL A 145 5.98 14.79 -13.25
N ILE A 146 7.19 14.40 -13.66
CA ILE A 146 7.48 13.01 -14.06
C ILE A 146 7.35 12.06 -12.85
N ALA A 147 7.87 12.46 -11.70
CA ALA A 147 7.79 11.69 -10.47
C ALA A 147 6.35 11.52 -9.98
N ASP A 148 5.55 12.57 -10.05
CA ASP A 148 4.11 12.53 -9.71
C ASP A 148 3.34 11.58 -10.64
N TRP A 149 3.56 11.70 -11.96
CA TRP A 149 2.99 10.77 -12.94
C TRP A 149 3.39 9.32 -12.65
N PHE A 150 4.69 9.07 -12.43
CA PHE A 150 5.21 7.73 -12.17
C PHE A 150 4.62 7.13 -10.89
N LEU A 151 4.57 7.92 -9.82
CA LEU A 151 3.99 7.49 -8.55
C LEU A 151 2.50 7.18 -8.70
N THR A 152 1.75 8.07 -9.37
CA THR A 152 0.31 7.88 -9.62
C THR A 152 0.04 6.64 -10.45
N ALA A 153 0.80 6.42 -11.53
CA ALA A 153 0.68 5.24 -12.37
C ALA A 153 0.99 3.95 -11.56
N THR A 154 2.07 3.96 -10.79
CA THR A 154 2.50 2.82 -9.97
C THR A 154 1.47 2.47 -8.90
N ILE A 155 1.06 3.44 -8.08
CA ILE A 155 0.11 3.19 -6.98
C ILE A 155 -1.28 2.86 -7.51
N GLY A 156 -1.72 3.54 -8.58
CA GLY A 156 -2.99 3.24 -9.24
C GLY A 156 -3.04 1.82 -9.78
N PHE A 157 -1.96 1.37 -10.42
CA PHE A 157 -1.82 0.00 -10.90
C PHE A 157 -1.83 -1.00 -9.73
N ILE A 158 -1.00 -0.79 -8.70
CA ILE A 158 -0.94 -1.67 -7.52
C ILE A 158 -2.31 -1.75 -6.84
N TYR A 159 -2.99 -0.62 -6.67
CA TYR A 159 -4.34 -0.59 -6.11
C TYR A 159 -5.33 -1.41 -6.94
N ALA A 160 -5.33 -1.23 -8.25
CA ALA A 160 -6.18 -2.01 -9.16
C ALA A 160 -5.82 -3.51 -9.16
N HIS A 161 -4.54 -3.84 -9.05
CA HIS A 161 -4.06 -5.22 -8.96
C HIS A 161 -4.54 -5.91 -7.67
N LEU A 162 -4.49 -5.22 -6.54
CA LEU A 162 -4.87 -5.78 -5.24
C LEU A 162 -6.38 -5.81 -5.01
N HIS A 163 -7.12 -4.79 -5.47
CA HIS A 163 -8.53 -4.58 -5.14
C HIS A 163 -9.46 -4.68 -6.36
N GLY A 164 -8.91 -4.71 -7.57
CA GLY A 164 -9.69 -4.83 -8.79
C GLY A 164 -10.41 -6.18 -8.90
N PRO A 165 -11.48 -6.26 -9.67
CA PRO A 165 -12.17 -7.52 -9.91
C PRO A 165 -11.23 -8.46 -10.65
N LYS A 166 -10.94 -9.61 -10.04
CA LYS A 166 -10.09 -10.65 -10.65
C LYS A 166 -10.71 -11.25 -11.93
N ARG A 167 -12.03 -11.14 -12.08
CA ARG A 167 -12.78 -11.53 -13.27
C ARG A 167 -13.94 -10.57 -13.45
N LEU A 168 -14.13 -10.06 -14.66
CA LEU A 168 -15.35 -9.35 -15.02
C LEU A 168 -16.47 -10.38 -15.26
N ALA A 169 -17.66 -10.10 -14.71
CA ALA A 169 -18.83 -10.90 -15.02
C ALA A 169 -19.15 -10.79 -16.52
N PRO A 170 -19.67 -11.85 -17.15
CA PRO A 170 -20.12 -11.79 -18.54
C PRO A 170 -21.13 -10.66 -18.76
N LEU A 171 -21.00 -9.92 -19.86
CA LEU A 171 -22.00 -8.94 -20.27
C LEU A 171 -23.30 -9.67 -20.57
N SER A 172 -24.40 -9.19 -20.01
CA SER A 172 -25.72 -9.75 -20.30
C SER A 172 -26.14 -9.42 -21.73
N GLU A 173 -27.00 -10.30 -22.29
CA GLU A 173 -27.53 -10.13 -23.65
C GLU A 173 -28.21 -8.75 -23.82
N ASN A 174 -28.99 -8.33 -22.84
CA ASN A 174 -29.66 -7.01 -22.84
C ASN A 174 -28.67 -5.83 -22.94
N VAL A 175 -27.47 -5.97 -22.36
CA VAL A 175 -26.43 -4.94 -22.48
C VAL A 175 -25.79 -4.99 -23.88
N LEU A 176 -25.55 -6.19 -24.39
CA LEU A 176 -24.96 -6.37 -25.73
C LEU A 176 -25.91 -5.89 -26.85
N GLU A 177 -27.23 -5.97 -26.66
CA GLU A 177 -28.23 -5.45 -27.61
C GLU A 177 -28.18 -3.93 -27.80
N LEU A 178 -27.55 -3.18 -26.90
CA LEU A 178 -27.37 -1.73 -26.99
C LEU A 178 -26.28 -1.31 -28.00
N PHE A 179 -25.49 -2.26 -28.49
CA PHE A 179 -24.35 -2.03 -29.36
C PHE A 179 -24.55 -2.65 -30.74
N ASP A 180 -23.87 -2.13 -31.75
CA ASP A 180 -23.87 -2.72 -33.10
C ASP A 180 -23.01 -4.01 -33.16
N SER A 181 -22.98 -4.68 -34.33
CA SER A 181 -22.28 -5.96 -34.48
C SER A 181 -20.78 -5.87 -34.22
N ASP A 182 -20.14 -4.81 -34.69
CA ASP A 182 -18.70 -4.61 -34.63
C ASP A 182 -18.28 -4.26 -33.20
N GLU A 183 -19.07 -3.40 -32.55
CA GLU A 183 -18.89 -3.04 -31.13
C GLU A 183 -19.05 -4.27 -30.22
N ARG A 184 -20.08 -5.13 -30.49
CA ARG A 184 -20.26 -6.39 -29.73
C ARG A 184 -19.09 -7.33 -29.89
N GLU A 185 -18.55 -7.48 -31.10
CA GLU A 185 -17.39 -8.34 -31.34
C GLU A 185 -16.18 -7.89 -30.48
N ILE A 186 -15.91 -6.59 -30.46
CA ILE A 186 -14.84 -6.00 -29.65
C ILE A 186 -15.10 -6.26 -28.14
N LEU A 187 -16.30 -5.92 -27.65
CA LEU A 187 -16.66 -6.06 -26.24
C LEU A 187 -16.55 -7.52 -25.77
N VAL A 188 -17.11 -8.45 -26.52
CA VAL A 188 -17.07 -9.90 -26.20
C VAL A 188 -15.64 -10.43 -26.32
N GLY A 189 -14.88 -9.97 -27.32
CA GLY A 189 -13.47 -10.35 -27.51
C GLY A 189 -12.60 -9.93 -26.32
N VAL A 190 -12.69 -8.66 -25.90
CA VAL A 190 -11.96 -8.14 -24.74
C VAL A 190 -12.39 -8.86 -23.46
N GLN A 191 -13.69 -9.05 -23.25
CA GLN A 191 -14.20 -9.74 -22.07
C GLN A 191 -13.72 -11.20 -21.99
N ARG A 192 -13.64 -11.90 -23.10
CA ARG A 192 -13.12 -13.29 -23.14
C ARG A 192 -11.67 -13.36 -22.68
N GLN A 193 -10.85 -12.36 -23.02
CA GLN A 193 -9.47 -12.27 -22.53
C GLN A 193 -9.42 -11.95 -21.03
N HIS A 194 -10.30 -11.08 -20.54
CA HIS A 194 -10.40 -10.77 -19.12
C HIS A 194 -10.97 -11.92 -18.26
N ALA A 195 -11.68 -12.86 -18.86
CA ALA A 195 -12.22 -14.03 -18.13
C ALA A 195 -11.13 -15.02 -17.71
N ASN A 196 -9.98 -15.01 -18.37
CA ASN A 196 -8.83 -15.87 -18.04
C ASN A 196 -7.51 -15.07 -18.14
N PRO A 197 -7.29 -14.08 -17.24
CA PRO A 197 -6.12 -13.22 -17.31
C PRO A 197 -4.85 -14.03 -16.99
N ASP A 198 -3.84 -13.89 -17.85
CA ASP A 198 -2.47 -14.23 -17.49
C ASP A 198 -1.93 -13.09 -16.61
N GLU A 199 -1.94 -13.29 -15.29
CA GLU A 199 -1.49 -12.28 -14.34
C GLU A 199 -0.02 -11.92 -14.55
N SER A 200 0.82 -12.88 -14.91
CA SER A 200 2.25 -12.63 -15.16
C SER A 200 2.44 -11.75 -16.39
N TYR A 201 1.75 -12.04 -17.48
CA TYR A 201 1.77 -11.22 -18.69
C TYR A 201 1.24 -9.81 -18.43
N ARG A 202 0.17 -9.68 -17.64
CA ARG A 202 -0.41 -8.38 -17.31
C ARG A 202 0.56 -7.52 -16.49
N LEU A 203 1.21 -8.07 -15.47
CA LEU A 203 2.21 -7.39 -14.66
C LEU A 203 3.40 -6.92 -15.50
N GLU A 204 3.94 -7.82 -16.32
CA GLU A 204 5.05 -7.51 -17.21
C GLU A 204 4.68 -6.40 -18.21
N PHE A 205 3.51 -6.50 -18.84
CA PHE A 205 3.00 -5.51 -19.78
C PHE A 205 2.87 -4.12 -19.12
N GLU A 206 2.26 -4.03 -17.95
CA GLU A 206 2.07 -2.76 -17.23
C GLU A 206 3.42 -2.14 -16.84
N PHE A 207 4.34 -2.92 -16.31
CA PHE A 207 5.65 -2.40 -15.90
C PHE A 207 6.48 -1.91 -17.09
N GLN A 208 6.48 -2.65 -18.19
CA GLN A 208 7.14 -2.24 -19.42
C GLN A 208 6.56 -0.93 -19.97
N ASN A 209 5.23 -0.76 -19.93
CA ASN A 209 4.59 0.46 -20.39
C ASN A 209 4.85 1.65 -19.44
N ILE A 210 4.95 1.45 -18.13
CA ILE A 210 5.35 2.50 -17.21
C ILE A 210 6.78 2.96 -17.52
N VAL A 211 7.71 2.04 -17.74
CA VAL A 211 9.11 2.37 -18.10
C VAL A 211 9.17 3.09 -19.45
N ALA A 212 8.48 2.59 -20.47
CA ALA A 212 8.41 3.24 -21.78
C ALA A 212 7.80 4.66 -21.70
N GLY A 213 6.77 4.84 -20.88
CA GLY A 213 6.19 6.16 -20.61
C GLY A 213 7.20 7.12 -19.97
N LEU A 214 8.01 6.65 -19.02
CA LEU A 214 9.09 7.43 -18.43
C LEU A 214 10.15 7.82 -19.48
N GLU A 215 10.55 6.92 -20.37
CA GLU A 215 11.49 7.22 -21.46
C GLU A 215 10.99 8.36 -22.35
N VAL A 216 9.71 8.30 -22.75
CA VAL A 216 9.07 9.37 -23.53
C VAL A 216 9.07 10.68 -22.77
N LEU A 217 8.67 10.67 -21.50
CA LEU A 217 8.60 11.86 -20.66
C LEU A 217 9.98 12.48 -20.40
N ILE A 218 11.01 11.68 -20.23
CA ILE A 218 12.39 12.13 -20.02
C ILE A 218 12.97 12.67 -21.32
N SER A 219 12.76 11.97 -22.45
CA SER A 219 13.33 12.33 -23.76
C SER A 219 12.64 13.49 -24.44
N SER A 220 11.35 13.73 -24.19
CA SER A 220 10.63 14.83 -24.80
C SER A 220 11.24 16.16 -24.39
N ASN A 221 11.97 16.75 -25.32
CA ASN A 221 12.72 17.99 -25.13
C ASN A 221 11.74 19.14 -24.85
N SER A 222 12.12 20.03 -23.95
CA SER A 222 11.35 21.19 -23.49
C SER A 222 11.11 22.22 -24.62
N GLY A 223 10.37 21.83 -25.62
CA GLY A 223 9.93 22.67 -26.73
C GLY A 223 8.45 23.04 -26.52
N LYS A 224 8.19 24.22 -25.91
CA LYS A 224 6.94 24.95 -25.90
C LYS A 224 5.81 24.37 -25.04
N VAL A 225 5.73 24.83 -23.81
CA VAL A 225 4.50 25.29 -23.21
C VAL A 225 4.67 26.75 -22.84
#